data_14a714974e2d86875c22a99b790583e2
#
_entry.id   14a714974e2d86875c22a99b790583e2
#
_cell.length_a   1.000
_cell.length_b   1.000
_cell.length_c   1.000
_cell.angle_alpha   90.00
_cell.angle_beta   90.00
_cell.angle_gamma   90.00
#
_symmetry.space_group_name_H-M   'P 1'
#
loop_
_entity.id
_entity.type
_entity.pdbx_description
1 polymer ?
#
loop_
_entity_poly.entity_id
_entity_poly.type
_entity_poly.pdbx_seq_one_letter_code
_entity_poly.pdbx_strand_id
1 'polypeptide(L)'
;MDKTSSKSESKDSKLNRPEELPWDVVDRCLLPVLTAHAVAVILAFVLNTLRISQVSSWTLFFWFTSITLATLWFYHNLHVTAAGKAVLVTGADNRLGQIIVRQLDELGFTVFAGMRSPSCPEAGRLKEQCSGRLHVVQLDVTSEKDILAARDYVVGNLPQGSEGLWAVVNNEQWAAFGEVEWVPLPVFREATEVNLLGTIRVSQVFLPLVRKVKGRVVNVVSILGHMTAPLQAPYCTAKYAVEAFSDCLRAEMRRWGVDVVVVEPGDYTTGKLWYDDSKMLQQAKDMWEAMPDEARQDYGEHYFEYTVRRTLEPYTKGTDTDMAPVTRSLQDAVCRTFPLQRYTAVTRAEKIRALVLNHLPRSVHDVLYP
;
A
#
# COMPACT_ATOMS: atom_id res chain seq x y z
N MET A 1 18.96 35.98 39.68
CA MET A 1 18.20 35.03 40.48
C MET A 1 16.80 35.06 39.89
N ASP A 2 16.41 34.19 39.02
CA ASP A 2 16.01 32.86 39.19
C ASP A 2 16.07 32.10 37.86
N LYS A 3 16.69 30.95 37.89
CA LYS A 3 16.74 30.01 36.76
C LYS A 3 15.56 29.06 36.91
N THR A 4 14.57 29.15 36.05
CA THR A 4 13.62 28.09 35.85
C THR A 4 13.91 27.39 34.54
N SER A 5 14.65 26.29 34.64
CA SER A 5 14.87 25.32 33.57
C SER A 5 13.55 24.60 33.28
N SER A 6 12.96 24.87 32.14
CA SER A 6 11.89 24.03 31.62
C SER A 6 12.52 22.74 31.03
N LYS A 7 12.49 21.67 31.79
CA LYS A 7 12.62 20.31 31.26
C LYS A 7 11.47 20.10 30.30
N SER A 8 11.75 20.10 28.99
CA SER A 8 10.88 19.51 28.02
C SER A 8 10.95 17.98 28.21
N GLU A 9 9.97 17.45 28.91
CA GLU A 9 9.69 16.02 28.91
C GLU A 9 9.43 15.60 27.46
N SER A 10 10.38 14.89 26.89
CA SER A 10 10.14 14.07 25.70
C SER A 10 9.10 13.03 26.10
N LYS A 11 7.85 13.31 25.84
CA LYS A 11 6.82 12.28 25.82
C LYS A 11 7.21 11.29 24.71
N ASP A 12 7.89 10.22 25.09
CA ASP A 12 7.93 8.99 24.31
C ASP A 12 6.47 8.64 24.02
N SER A 13 5.99 9.03 22.87
CA SER A 13 4.74 8.53 22.32
C SER A 13 4.97 7.04 22.08
N LYS A 14 4.59 6.22 23.08
CA LYS A 14 4.37 4.79 22.84
C LYS A 14 3.47 4.73 21.62
N LEU A 15 4.07 4.41 20.48
CA LEU A 15 3.36 4.18 19.23
C LEU A 15 2.29 3.12 19.54
N ASN A 16 1.06 3.55 19.75
CA ASN A 16 -0.06 2.63 19.83
C ASN A 16 -0.10 1.87 18.52
N ARG A 17 0.26 0.57 18.57
CA ARG A 17 0.07 -0.31 17.42
C ARG A 17 -1.40 -0.22 17.05
N PRO A 18 -1.77 -0.01 15.76
CA PRO A 18 -3.16 -0.15 15.39
C PRO A 18 -3.56 -1.57 15.81
N GLU A 19 -4.63 -1.69 16.55
CA GLU A 19 -5.22 -2.99 16.83
C GLU A 19 -5.50 -3.65 15.49
N GLU A 20 -4.82 -4.77 15.21
CA GLU A 20 -5.14 -5.58 14.05
C GLU A 20 -6.63 -5.94 14.16
N LEU A 21 -7.35 -5.70 13.08
CA LEU A 21 -8.78 -6.04 13.10
C LEU A 21 -8.90 -7.55 13.29
N PRO A 22 -9.86 -8.02 14.10
CA PRO A 22 -10.03 -9.44 14.41
C PRO A 22 -10.04 -10.33 13.16
N TRP A 23 -10.55 -9.82 12.04
CA TRP A 23 -10.65 -10.53 10.77
C TRP A 23 -9.29 -10.87 10.13
N ASP A 24 -8.27 -10.02 10.25
CA ASP A 24 -6.94 -10.33 9.73
C ASP A 24 -6.26 -11.44 10.52
N VAL A 25 -6.54 -11.49 11.82
CA VAL A 25 -6.10 -12.58 12.70
C VAL A 25 -6.86 -13.85 12.37
N VAL A 26 -8.18 -13.75 12.14
CA VAL A 26 -9.01 -14.90 11.76
C VAL A 26 -8.55 -15.48 10.44
N ASP A 27 -8.35 -14.66 9.40
CA ASP A 27 -7.88 -15.13 8.08
C ASP A 27 -6.54 -15.87 8.17
N ARG A 28 -5.62 -15.38 9.00
CA ARG A 28 -4.30 -16.02 9.21
C ARG A 28 -4.39 -17.30 10.03
N CYS A 29 -5.29 -17.35 11.00
CA CYS A 29 -5.36 -18.45 11.96
C CYS A 29 -6.38 -19.51 11.57
N LEU A 30 -7.40 -19.17 10.78
CA LEU A 30 -8.53 -20.05 10.48
C LEU A 30 -8.06 -21.37 9.87
N LEU A 31 -7.34 -21.34 8.75
CA LEU A 31 -6.88 -22.55 8.09
C LEU A 31 -5.89 -23.36 8.93
N PRO A 32 -4.87 -22.75 9.57
CA PRO A 32 -4.00 -23.49 10.51
C PRO A 32 -4.74 -24.11 11.69
N VAL A 33 -5.75 -23.45 12.25
CA VAL A 33 -6.56 -24.00 13.35
C VAL A 33 -7.45 -25.14 12.88
N LEU A 34 -8.07 -25.03 11.71
CA LEU A 34 -8.85 -26.12 11.11
C LEU A 34 -7.99 -27.33 10.78
N THR A 35 -6.78 -27.13 10.26
CA THR A 35 -5.83 -28.22 10.00
C THR A 35 -5.35 -28.87 11.30
N ALA A 36 -5.07 -28.09 12.34
CA ALA A 36 -4.73 -28.61 13.66
C ALA A 36 -5.86 -29.47 14.24
N HIS A 37 -7.13 -29.06 14.05
CA HIS A 37 -8.27 -29.85 14.49
C HIS A 37 -8.39 -31.17 13.70
N ALA A 38 -8.29 -31.14 12.37
CA ALA A 38 -8.35 -32.34 11.56
C ALA A 38 -7.24 -33.35 11.92
N VAL A 39 -6.00 -32.87 12.06
CA VAL A 39 -4.87 -33.71 12.48
C VAL A 39 -5.09 -34.28 13.88
N ALA A 40 -5.61 -33.50 14.82
CA ALA A 40 -5.91 -33.97 16.19
C ALA A 40 -6.93 -35.12 16.20
N VAL A 41 -8.02 -35.00 15.41
CA VAL A 41 -9.05 -36.03 15.30
C VAL A 41 -8.49 -37.32 14.68
N ILE A 42 -7.76 -37.18 13.54
CA ILE A 42 -7.16 -38.32 12.86
C ILE A 42 -6.16 -39.03 13.78
N LEU A 43 -5.27 -38.27 14.41
CA LEU A 43 -4.24 -38.86 15.30
C LEU A 43 -4.87 -39.53 16.52
N ALA A 44 -5.86 -38.91 17.17
CA ALA A 44 -6.58 -39.54 18.30
C ALA A 44 -7.27 -40.84 17.87
N PHE A 45 -7.90 -40.85 16.68
CA PHE A 45 -8.53 -42.07 16.13
C PHE A 45 -7.49 -43.21 15.94
N VAL A 46 -6.37 -42.88 15.29
CA VAL A 46 -5.29 -43.85 15.03
C VAL A 46 -4.71 -44.42 16.34
N LEU A 47 -4.35 -43.53 17.31
CA LEU A 47 -3.77 -43.95 18.58
C LEU A 47 -4.72 -44.82 19.40
N ASN A 48 -6.00 -44.47 19.44
CA ASN A 48 -7.04 -45.24 20.13
C ASN A 48 -7.30 -46.61 19.45
N THR A 49 -7.35 -46.62 18.11
CA THR A 49 -7.57 -47.89 17.37
C THR A 49 -6.41 -48.86 17.50
N LEU A 50 -5.17 -48.35 17.47
CA LEU A 50 -3.97 -49.14 17.66
C LEU A 50 -3.71 -49.47 19.15
N ARG A 51 -4.56 -49.03 20.07
CA ARG A 51 -4.42 -49.19 21.53
C ARG A 51 -3.09 -48.69 22.12
N ILE A 52 -2.46 -47.71 21.43
CA ILE A 52 -1.20 -47.12 21.89
C ILE A 52 -1.46 -46.13 23.04
N SER A 53 -2.52 -45.33 22.95
CA SER A 53 -2.89 -44.35 23.96
C SER A 53 -4.36 -43.96 23.84
N GLN A 54 -5.04 -43.71 24.96
CA GLN A 54 -6.40 -43.20 25.03
C GLN A 54 -6.35 -41.67 25.18
N VAL A 55 -5.90 -40.93 24.15
CA VAL A 55 -5.83 -39.48 24.19
C VAL A 55 -7.11 -38.90 23.59
N SER A 56 -7.66 -37.87 24.24
CA SER A 56 -8.78 -37.13 23.74
C SER A 56 -8.37 -36.27 22.53
N SER A 57 -9.18 -36.26 21.46
CA SER A 57 -8.98 -35.37 20.33
C SER A 57 -8.96 -33.90 20.72
N TRP A 58 -9.71 -33.51 21.74
CA TRP A 58 -9.70 -32.14 22.29
C TRP A 58 -8.37 -31.77 22.94
N THR A 59 -7.73 -32.68 23.67
CA THR A 59 -6.41 -32.44 24.28
C THR A 59 -5.36 -32.18 23.19
N LEU A 60 -5.33 -33.02 22.14
CA LEU A 60 -4.43 -32.85 21.00
C LEU A 60 -4.73 -31.56 20.24
N PHE A 61 -6.01 -31.23 20.04
CA PHE A 61 -6.41 -29.99 19.38
C PHE A 61 -5.91 -28.75 20.14
N PHE A 62 -6.09 -28.68 21.45
CA PHE A 62 -5.59 -27.55 22.24
C PHE A 62 -4.07 -27.42 22.18
N TRP A 63 -3.33 -28.52 22.25
CA TRP A 63 -1.87 -28.50 22.13
C TRP A 63 -1.42 -28.04 20.74
N PHE A 64 -1.96 -28.63 19.67
CA PHE A 64 -1.59 -28.26 18.30
C PHE A 64 -1.96 -26.82 18.00
N THR A 65 -3.14 -26.38 18.41
CA THR A 65 -3.56 -25.00 18.22
C THR A 65 -2.64 -24.02 18.98
N SER A 66 -2.31 -24.32 20.24
CA SER A 66 -1.42 -23.45 21.02
C SER A 66 -0.02 -23.36 20.41
N ILE A 67 0.55 -24.48 19.96
CA ILE A 67 1.85 -24.50 19.28
C ILE A 67 1.76 -23.72 17.95
N THR A 68 0.71 -23.95 17.17
CA THR A 68 0.49 -23.26 15.88
C THR A 68 0.38 -21.76 16.07
N LEU A 69 -0.44 -21.30 17.03
CA LEU A 69 -0.60 -19.88 17.31
C LEU A 69 0.68 -19.24 17.84
N ALA A 70 1.41 -19.90 18.73
CA ALA A 70 2.71 -19.42 19.21
C ALA A 70 3.73 -19.31 18.08
N THR A 71 3.76 -20.29 17.18
CA THR A 71 4.62 -20.29 16.00
C THR A 71 4.25 -19.15 15.03
N LEU A 72 2.97 -18.99 14.74
CA LEU A 72 2.49 -17.88 13.89
C LEU A 72 2.83 -16.51 14.50
N TRP A 73 2.64 -16.36 15.82
CA TRP A 73 2.99 -15.13 16.52
C TRP A 73 4.49 -14.85 16.47
N PHE A 74 5.33 -15.87 16.67
CA PHE A 74 6.78 -15.74 16.57
C PHE A 74 7.22 -15.29 15.19
N TYR A 75 6.78 -15.97 14.13
CA TYR A 75 7.12 -15.62 12.73
C TYR A 75 6.58 -14.24 12.34
N HIS A 76 5.41 -13.87 12.84
CA HIS A 76 4.82 -12.57 12.60
C HIS A 76 5.66 -11.40 13.13
N ASN A 77 6.40 -11.59 14.22
CA ASN A 77 7.22 -10.56 14.85
C ASN A 77 8.68 -10.54 14.36
N LEU A 78 9.06 -11.42 13.44
CA LEU A 78 10.41 -11.42 12.90
C LEU A 78 10.59 -10.29 11.86
N HIS A 79 11.62 -9.46 12.10
CA HIS A 79 11.99 -8.37 11.19
C HIS A 79 13.39 -8.60 10.65
N VAL A 80 13.63 -8.11 9.43
CA VAL A 80 14.93 -8.15 8.80
C VAL A 80 15.82 -7.03 9.33
N THR A 81 17.12 -7.27 9.36
CA THR A 81 18.10 -6.21 9.63
C THR A 81 18.17 -5.26 8.44
N ALA A 82 17.98 -3.97 8.66
CA ALA A 82 17.98 -2.95 7.61
C ALA A 82 19.39 -2.62 7.10
N ALA A 83 20.41 -2.72 7.96
CA ALA A 83 21.79 -2.40 7.61
C ALA A 83 22.27 -3.19 6.38
N GLY A 84 22.89 -2.49 5.43
CA GLY A 84 23.38 -3.06 4.18
C GLY A 84 22.28 -3.39 3.15
N LYS A 85 21.01 -3.04 3.39
CA LYS A 85 19.91 -3.22 2.45
C LYS A 85 19.49 -1.91 1.83
N ALA A 86 19.13 -1.95 0.56
CA ALA A 86 18.68 -0.80 -0.22
C ALA A 86 17.22 -0.94 -0.64
N VAL A 87 16.49 0.18 -0.60
CA VAL A 87 15.08 0.27 -0.98
C VAL A 87 14.89 1.40 -1.97
N LEU A 88 14.16 1.14 -3.06
CA LEU A 88 13.69 2.17 -3.99
C LEU A 88 12.23 2.51 -3.64
N VAL A 89 11.92 3.80 -3.53
CA VAL A 89 10.54 4.31 -3.35
C VAL A 89 10.22 5.25 -4.49
N THR A 90 9.20 4.95 -5.30
CA THR A 90 8.71 5.87 -6.33
C THR A 90 7.71 6.87 -5.75
N GLY A 91 7.52 8.02 -6.39
CA GLY A 91 6.61 9.06 -5.90
C GLY A 91 7.03 9.63 -4.54
N ALA A 92 8.32 9.76 -4.31
CA ALA A 92 8.84 10.34 -3.07
C ALA A 92 8.63 11.86 -2.97
N ASP A 93 8.14 12.50 -4.03
CA ASP A 93 7.70 13.89 -4.05
C ASP A 93 6.30 14.09 -3.42
N ASN A 94 5.49 13.05 -3.31
CA ASN A 94 4.22 13.13 -2.60
C ASN A 94 4.37 12.94 -1.07
N ARG A 95 3.36 13.36 -0.30
CA ARG A 95 3.41 13.35 1.17
C ARG A 95 3.63 11.95 1.76
N LEU A 96 2.95 10.92 1.24
CA LEU A 96 3.14 9.55 1.72
C LEU A 96 4.54 9.05 1.42
N GLY A 97 5.03 9.27 0.20
CA GLY A 97 6.39 8.90 -0.21
C GLY A 97 7.45 9.53 0.69
N GLN A 98 7.32 10.81 1.04
CA GLN A 98 8.22 11.49 1.98
C GLN A 98 8.23 10.82 3.37
N ILE A 99 7.05 10.46 3.89
CA ILE A 99 6.95 9.79 5.20
C ILE A 99 7.61 8.42 5.15
N ILE A 100 7.35 7.63 4.10
CA ILE A 100 7.94 6.30 3.91
C ILE A 100 9.47 6.40 3.82
N VAL A 101 9.97 7.31 3.00
CA VAL A 101 11.42 7.53 2.82
C VAL A 101 12.09 7.82 4.15
N ARG A 102 11.55 8.76 4.95
CA ARG A 102 12.09 9.08 6.28
C ARG A 102 12.09 7.88 7.21
N GLN A 103 10.97 7.17 7.30
CA GLN A 103 10.88 5.99 8.17
C GLN A 103 11.88 4.89 7.78
N LEU A 104 12.06 4.63 6.50
CA LEU A 104 13.01 3.62 6.03
C LEU A 104 14.46 4.06 6.28
N ASP A 105 14.77 5.36 6.13
CA ASP A 105 16.09 5.91 6.48
C ASP A 105 16.37 5.82 7.99
N GLU A 106 15.39 6.16 8.84
CA GLU A 106 15.48 6.04 10.30
C GLU A 106 15.71 4.59 10.75
N LEU A 107 15.11 3.62 10.04
CA LEU A 107 15.32 2.19 10.29
C LEU A 107 16.71 1.69 9.86
N GLY A 108 17.46 2.48 9.11
CA GLY A 108 18.83 2.17 8.70
C GLY A 108 18.99 1.60 7.28
N PHE A 109 17.94 1.65 6.45
CA PHE A 109 18.06 1.31 5.03
C PHE A 109 18.82 2.39 4.25
N THR A 110 19.46 1.99 3.15
CA THR A 110 19.84 2.92 2.08
C THR A 110 18.59 3.16 1.22
N VAL A 111 18.15 4.41 1.12
CA VAL A 111 16.88 4.74 0.45
C VAL A 111 17.13 5.51 -0.83
N PHE A 112 16.65 4.98 -1.94
CA PHE A 112 16.59 5.66 -3.23
C PHE A 112 15.19 6.27 -3.38
N ALA A 113 15.10 7.58 -3.24
CA ALA A 113 13.86 8.35 -3.34
C ALA A 113 13.65 8.82 -4.78
N GLY A 114 12.82 8.08 -5.52
CA GLY A 114 12.46 8.40 -6.91
C GLY A 114 11.46 9.55 -6.96
N MET A 115 11.80 10.61 -7.67
CA MET A 115 11.01 11.83 -7.85
C MET A 115 11.04 12.29 -9.29
N ARG A 116 9.96 12.89 -9.77
CA ARG A 116 9.91 13.47 -11.13
C ARG A 116 10.92 14.62 -11.29
N SER A 117 11.15 15.41 -10.24
CA SER A 117 12.13 16.50 -10.24
C SER A 117 12.97 16.47 -8.96
N PRO A 118 14.27 16.10 -9.04
CA PRO A 118 15.17 16.14 -7.88
C PRO A 118 15.48 17.54 -7.35
N SER A 119 15.07 18.59 -8.06
CA SER A 119 15.20 20.00 -7.65
C SER A 119 13.96 20.57 -6.97
N CYS A 120 12.91 19.75 -6.76
CA CYS A 120 11.70 20.22 -6.06
C CYS A 120 11.97 20.52 -4.59
N PRO A 121 11.17 21.40 -3.94
CA PRO A 121 11.33 21.73 -2.53
C PRO A 121 11.27 20.51 -1.60
N GLU A 122 10.50 19.50 -1.99
CA GLU A 122 10.35 18.22 -1.29
C GLU A 122 11.68 17.47 -1.19
N ALA A 123 12.44 17.45 -2.28
CA ALA A 123 13.77 16.83 -2.33
C ALA A 123 14.76 17.52 -1.39
N GLY A 124 14.72 18.86 -1.32
CA GLY A 124 15.51 19.65 -0.36
C GLY A 124 15.20 19.28 1.09
N ARG A 125 13.92 19.28 1.43
CA ARG A 125 13.44 18.91 2.77
C ARG A 125 13.85 17.49 3.18
N LEU A 126 13.75 16.53 2.28
CA LEU A 126 14.16 15.15 2.57
C LEU A 126 15.66 15.04 2.83
N LYS A 127 16.50 15.73 2.04
CA LYS A 127 17.95 15.75 2.24
C LYS A 127 18.35 16.36 3.59
N GLU A 128 17.61 17.34 4.07
CA GLU A 128 17.85 17.96 5.39
C GLU A 128 17.41 17.07 6.56
N GLN A 129 16.36 16.26 6.36
CA GLN A 129 15.72 15.47 7.41
C GLN A 129 16.24 14.04 7.51
N CYS A 130 16.84 13.50 6.45
CA CYS A 130 17.34 12.14 6.38
C CYS A 130 18.85 12.08 6.56
N SER A 131 19.33 10.86 6.77
CA SER A 131 20.76 10.58 6.91
C SER A 131 21.51 10.62 5.56
N GLY A 132 22.83 10.44 5.60
CA GLY A 132 23.67 10.31 4.39
C GLY A 132 23.40 9.03 3.57
N ARG A 133 22.45 8.17 3.98
CA ARG A 133 22.03 6.99 3.23
C ARG A 133 20.90 7.26 2.23
N LEU A 134 20.36 8.49 2.23
CA LEU A 134 19.35 8.91 1.27
C LEU A 134 19.96 9.32 -0.06
N HIS A 135 19.44 8.76 -1.14
CA HIS A 135 19.74 9.14 -2.53
C HIS A 135 18.47 9.63 -3.21
N VAL A 136 18.43 10.90 -3.60
CA VAL A 136 17.33 11.43 -4.42
C VAL A 136 17.65 11.16 -5.88
N VAL A 137 16.74 10.48 -6.58
CA VAL A 137 16.92 10.00 -7.96
C VAL A 137 15.80 10.55 -8.83
N GLN A 138 16.16 11.08 -10.01
CA GLN A 138 15.15 11.41 -11.00
C GLN A 138 14.50 10.13 -11.52
N LEU A 139 13.17 10.04 -11.37
CA LEU A 139 12.40 8.90 -11.80
C LEU A 139 10.97 9.32 -12.10
N ASP A 140 10.66 9.46 -13.38
CA ASP A 140 9.31 9.56 -13.89
C ASP A 140 8.88 8.16 -14.36
N VAL A 141 7.84 7.60 -13.75
CA VAL A 141 7.37 6.24 -14.04
C VAL A 141 6.74 6.11 -15.44
N THR A 142 6.46 7.23 -16.10
CA THR A 142 5.97 7.27 -17.48
C THR A 142 7.11 7.31 -18.50
N SER A 143 8.34 7.60 -18.06
CA SER A 143 9.53 7.72 -18.91
C SER A 143 10.43 6.49 -18.76
N GLU A 144 10.48 5.64 -19.79
CA GLU A 144 11.37 4.49 -19.81
C GLU A 144 12.84 4.90 -19.67
N LYS A 145 13.22 6.02 -20.28
CA LYS A 145 14.56 6.59 -20.18
C LYS A 145 14.95 6.91 -18.73
N ASP A 146 14.05 7.55 -17.99
CA ASP A 146 14.30 7.92 -16.60
C ASP A 146 14.40 6.69 -15.72
N ILE A 147 13.54 5.69 -15.94
CA ILE A 147 13.55 4.43 -15.19
C ILE A 147 14.88 3.68 -15.41
N LEU A 148 15.37 3.61 -16.65
CA LEU A 148 16.66 2.97 -16.97
C LEU A 148 17.83 3.74 -16.36
N ALA A 149 17.85 5.08 -16.46
CA ALA A 149 18.86 5.92 -15.82
C ALA A 149 18.85 5.77 -14.29
N ALA A 150 17.68 5.74 -13.69
CA ALA A 150 17.51 5.49 -12.25
C ALA A 150 18.06 4.11 -11.85
N ARG A 151 17.81 3.06 -12.65
CA ARG A 151 18.39 1.73 -12.41
C ARG A 151 19.90 1.77 -12.40
N ASP A 152 20.51 2.41 -13.38
CA ASP A 152 21.97 2.49 -13.51
C ASP A 152 22.58 3.28 -12.34
N TYR A 153 21.93 4.37 -11.93
CA TYR A 153 22.30 5.11 -10.73
C TYR A 153 22.22 4.25 -9.47
N VAL A 154 21.12 3.51 -9.29
CA VAL A 154 20.93 2.59 -8.15
C VAL A 154 22.03 1.54 -8.11
N VAL A 155 22.34 0.91 -9.24
CA VAL A 155 23.42 -0.11 -9.33
C VAL A 155 24.77 0.46 -8.91
N GLY A 156 25.08 1.68 -9.32
CA GLY A 156 26.35 2.35 -8.98
C GLY A 156 26.44 2.82 -7.51
N ASN A 157 25.32 2.89 -6.79
CA ASN A 157 25.25 3.44 -5.43
C ASN A 157 24.66 2.45 -4.40
N LEU A 158 24.64 1.16 -4.71
CA LEU A 158 24.23 0.14 -3.72
C LEU A 158 25.18 0.15 -2.52
N PRO A 159 24.67 -0.09 -1.30
CA PRO A 159 25.52 -0.18 -0.12
C PRO A 159 26.55 -1.31 -0.25
N GLN A 160 27.71 -1.12 0.37
CA GLN A 160 28.78 -2.09 0.33
C GLN A 160 28.32 -3.49 0.77
N GLY A 161 28.60 -4.50 -0.04
CA GLY A 161 28.17 -5.88 0.20
C GLY A 161 26.76 -6.22 -0.27
N SER A 162 26.01 -5.26 -0.81
CA SER A 162 24.70 -5.54 -1.42
C SER A 162 24.83 -5.80 -2.92
N GLU A 163 24.24 -6.88 -3.40
CA GLU A 163 24.21 -7.24 -4.83
C GLU A 163 22.94 -6.74 -5.56
N GLY A 164 21.98 -6.16 -4.80
CA GLY A 164 20.70 -5.75 -5.37
C GLY A 164 19.82 -4.94 -4.41
N LEU A 165 18.57 -4.76 -4.81
CA LEU A 165 17.54 -4.05 -4.04
C LEU A 165 16.77 -5.00 -3.14
N TRP A 166 16.72 -4.68 -1.85
CA TRP A 166 15.86 -5.38 -0.90
C TRP A 166 14.38 -5.18 -1.18
N ALA A 167 13.99 -3.94 -1.52
CA ALA A 167 12.60 -3.67 -1.87
C ALA A 167 12.49 -2.60 -2.96
N VAL A 168 11.44 -2.74 -3.77
CA VAL A 168 10.90 -1.68 -4.63
C VAL A 168 9.51 -1.35 -4.13
N VAL A 169 9.27 -0.11 -3.73
CA VAL A 169 7.97 0.41 -3.28
C VAL A 169 7.39 1.27 -4.39
N ASN A 170 6.43 0.74 -5.12
CA ASN A 170 5.68 1.46 -6.14
C ASN A 170 4.58 2.28 -5.45
N ASN A 171 4.85 3.58 -5.26
CA ASN A 171 3.98 4.50 -4.53
C ASN A 171 3.50 5.67 -5.40
N GLU A 172 3.75 5.66 -6.71
CA GLU A 172 3.18 6.67 -7.60
C GLU A 172 1.66 6.55 -7.67
N GLN A 173 1.01 7.71 -7.69
CA GLN A 173 -0.45 7.78 -7.83
C GLN A 173 -0.88 9.02 -8.58
N TRP A 174 -1.91 8.82 -9.39
CA TRP A 174 -2.60 9.87 -10.11
C TRP A 174 -4.10 9.57 -10.12
N ALA A 175 -4.94 10.57 -9.92
CA ALA A 175 -6.38 10.39 -9.98
C ALA A 175 -7.09 11.61 -10.56
N ALA A 176 -8.29 11.37 -11.06
CA ALA A 176 -9.26 12.34 -11.48
C ALA A 176 -10.64 11.92 -11.00
N PHE A 177 -11.50 12.89 -10.77
CA PHE A 177 -12.86 12.72 -10.30
C PHE A 177 -13.86 13.25 -11.34
N GLY A 178 -14.90 12.50 -11.58
CA GLY A 178 -15.98 12.88 -12.49
C GLY A 178 -16.83 11.68 -12.85
N GLU A 179 -18.03 11.93 -13.31
CA GLU A 179 -18.86 10.88 -13.91
C GLU A 179 -18.22 10.37 -15.20
N VAL A 180 -18.43 9.11 -15.51
CA VAL A 180 -17.78 8.45 -16.65
C VAL A 180 -17.98 9.22 -17.96
N GLU A 181 -19.15 9.82 -18.14
CA GLU A 181 -19.50 10.58 -19.33
C GLU A 181 -18.80 11.95 -19.40
N TRP A 182 -18.45 12.52 -18.24
CA TRP A 182 -17.73 13.80 -18.21
C TRP A 182 -16.23 13.65 -18.45
N VAL A 183 -15.71 12.50 -18.02
CA VAL A 183 -14.26 12.27 -18.00
C VAL A 183 -13.75 11.94 -19.40
N PRO A 184 -12.96 12.81 -20.04
CA PRO A 184 -12.41 12.53 -21.37
C PRO A 184 -11.47 11.32 -21.37
N LEU A 185 -11.45 10.58 -22.47
CA LEU A 185 -10.58 9.39 -22.59
C LEU A 185 -9.09 9.65 -22.32
N PRO A 186 -8.48 10.79 -22.63
CA PRO A 186 -7.11 11.11 -22.23
C PRO A 186 -6.87 11.01 -20.73
N VAL A 187 -7.84 11.37 -19.89
CA VAL A 187 -7.78 11.28 -18.42
C VAL A 187 -7.69 9.81 -17.97
N PHE A 188 -8.48 8.91 -18.58
CA PHE A 188 -8.36 7.46 -18.35
C PHE A 188 -6.99 6.90 -18.77
N ARG A 189 -6.46 7.41 -19.89
CA ARG A 189 -5.12 7.03 -20.37
C ARG A 189 -4.05 7.46 -19.37
N GLU A 190 -4.11 8.68 -18.87
CA GLU A 190 -3.14 9.20 -17.89
C GLU A 190 -3.21 8.42 -16.58
N ALA A 191 -4.42 8.13 -16.06
CA ALA A 191 -4.61 7.28 -14.90
C ALA A 191 -3.97 5.89 -15.09
N THR A 192 -4.17 5.29 -16.26
CA THR A 192 -3.60 3.99 -16.63
C THR A 192 -2.08 4.07 -16.77
N GLU A 193 -1.59 5.12 -17.44
CA GLU A 193 -0.17 5.32 -17.71
C GLU A 193 0.66 5.43 -16.43
N VAL A 194 0.20 6.26 -15.48
CA VAL A 194 0.91 6.48 -14.21
C VAL A 194 0.71 5.29 -13.26
N ASN A 195 -0.55 4.95 -12.94
CA ASN A 195 -0.83 4.00 -11.87
C ASN A 195 -0.50 2.56 -12.25
N LEU A 196 -0.83 2.13 -13.48
CA LEU A 196 -0.65 0.74 -13.91
C LEU A 196 0.64 0.55 -14.68
N LEU A 197 0.79 1.20 -15.83
CA LEU A 197 1.93 0.96 -16.71
C LEU A 197 3.24 1.43 -16.08
N GLY A 198 3.21 2.53 -15.31
CA GLY A 198 4.34 2.99 -14.51
C GLY A 198 4.78 1.95 -13.49
N THR A 199 3.84 1.38 -12.72
CA THR A 199 4.11 0.29 -11.75
C THR A 199 4.70 -0.93 -12.45
N ILE A 200 4.17 -1.32 -13.61
CA ILE A 200 4.68 -2.46 -14.40
C ILE A 200 6.11 -2.20 -14.87
N ARG A 201 6.37 -1.05 -15.51
CA ARG A 201 7.71 -0.69 -16.04
C ARG A 201 8.77 -0.67 -14.93
N VAL A 202 8.49 0.00 -13.83
CA VAL A 202 9.41 0.04 -12.68
C VAL A 202 9.66 -1.37 -12.16
N SER A 203 8.61 -2.16 -11.97
CA SER A 203 8.75 -3.54 -11.51
C SER A 203 9.63 -4.35 -12.45
N GLN A 204 9.38 -4.33 -13.76
CA GLN A 204 10.15 -5.07 -14.76
C GLN A 204 11.63 -4.69 -14.76
N VAL A 205 11.95 -3.41 -14.72
CA VAL A 205 13.34 -2.91 -14.79
C VAL A 205 14.12 -3.24 -13.54
N PHE A 206 13.49 -3.17 -12.34
CA PHE A 206 14.18 -3.40 -11.08
C PHE A 206 14.09 -4.84 -10.56
N LEU A 207 13.19 -5.66 -11.09
CA LEU A 207 13.02 -7.05 -10.66
C LEU A 207 14.29 -7.89 -10.71
N PRO A 208 15.20 -7.76 -11.71
CA PRO A 208 16.50 -8.46 -11.69
C PRO A 208 17.34 -8.15 -10.44
N LEU A 209 17.33 -6.91 -9.94
CA LEU A 209 18.04 -6.52 -8.72
C LEU A 209 17.37 -7.08 -7.46
N VAL A 210 16.04 -7.11 -7.45
CA VAL A 210 15.26 -7.69 -6.34
C VAL A 210 15.47 -9.20 -6.24
N ARG A 211 15.51 -9.90 -7.38
CA ARG A 211 15.74 -11.36 -7.41
C ARG A 211 17.11 -11.76 -6.86
N LYS A 212 18.16 -10.98 -7.12
CA LYS A 212 19.53 -11.28 -6.62
C LYS A 212 19.57 -11.46 -5.11
N VAL A 213 18.81 -10.68 -4.37
CA VAL A 213 18.82 -10.67 -2.90
C VAL A 213 17.56 -11.33 -2.29
N LYS A 214 16.71 -11.96 -3.13
CA LYS A 214 15.42 -12.52 -2.71
C LYS A 214 14.61 -11.51 -1.91
N GLY A 215 14.53 -10.31 -2.45
CA GLY A 215 13.86 -9.16 -1.85
C GLY A 215 12.36 -9.16 -2.10
N ARG A 216 11.78 -7.97 -2.30
CA ARG A 216 10.32 -7.84 -2.48
C ARG A 216 9.93 -6.66 -3.37
N VAL A 217 8.73 -6.77 -3.93
CA VAL A 217 8.02 -5.68 -4.60
C VAL A 217 6.82 -5.33 -3.73
N VAL A 218 6.68 -4.05 -3.36
CA VAL A 218 5.58 -3.53 -2.56
C VAL A 218 4.78 -2.55 -3.43
N ASN A 219 3.54 -2.90 -3.76
CA ASN A 219 2.67 -2.07 -4.56
C ASN A 219 1.66 -1.33 -3.65
N VAL A 220 1.73 0.00 -3.65
CA VAL A 220 0.73 0.83 -2.96
C VAL A 220 -0.46 0.99 -3.90
N VAL A 221 -1.53 0.27 -3.58
CA VAL A 221 -2.74 0.27 -4.39
C VAL A 221 -3.79 1.21 -3.79
N SER A 222 -4.87 0.72 -3.33
CA SER A 222 -5.94 1.36 -2.57
C SER A 222 -7.02 0.31 -2.27
N ILE A 223 -7.86 0.55 -1.28
CA ILE A 223 -9.10 -0.22 -1.09
C ILE A 223 -9.97 -0.17 -2.35
N LEU A 224 -9.85 0.88 -3.16
CA LEU A 224 -10.52 1.02 -4.46
C LEU A 224 -9.93 0.13 -5.56
N GLY A 225 -8.96 -0.71 -5.25
CA GLY A 225 -8.48 -1.79 -6.12
C GLY A 225 -9.39 -3.02 -6.13
N HIS A 226 -10.35 -3.14 -5.20
CA HIS A 226 -11.38 -4.19 -5.20
C HIS A 226 -12.74 -3.71 -4.68
N MET A 227 -12.89 -2.41 -4.47
CA MET A 227 -14.16 -1.76 -4.20
C MET A 227 -14.31 -0.58 -5.15
N THR A 228 -15.47 -0.45 -5.79
CA THR A 228 -15.73 0.69 -6.69
C THR A 228 -16.29 1.86 -5.91
N ALA A 229 -16.05 3.07 -6.40
CA ALA A 229 -16.68 4.29 -5.92
C ALA A 229 -17.19 5.11 -7.12
N PRO A 230 -18.41 5.65 -7.06
CA PRO A 230 -18.88 6.62 -8.05
C PRO A 230 -17.89 7.78 -8.21
N LEU A 231 -17.85 8.40 -9.36
CA LEU A 231 -17.00 9.54 -9.69
C LEU A 231 -15.49 9.24 -9.71
N GLN A 232 -15.05 8.01 -9.53
CA GLN A 232 -13.63 7.63 -9.47
C GLN A 232 -13.25 6.54 -10.48
N ALA A 233 -13.98 6.43 -11.58
CA ALA A 233 -13.78 5.37 -12.56
C ALA A 233 -12.35 5.29 -13.12
N PRO A 234 -11.65 6.38 -13.50
CA PRO A 234 -10.28 6.30 -13.99
C PRO A 234 -9.30 5.71 -12.97
N TYR A 235 -9.47 6.10 -11.71
CA TYR A 235 -8.64 5.61 -10.62
C TYR A 235 -8.94 4.16 -10.26
N CYS A 236 -10.22 3.82 -10.04
CA CYS A 236 -10.65 2.47 -9.71
C CYS A 236 -10.18 1.45 -10.75
N THR A 237 -10.42 1.72 -12.04
CA THR A 237 -10.02 0.80 -13.12
C THR A 237 -8.52 0.53 -13.13
N ALA A 238 -7.70 1.57 -12.97
CA ALA A 238 -6.26 1.41 -12.91
C ALA A 238 -5.82 0.63 -11.66
N LYS A 239 -6.41 0.89 -10.48
CA LYS A 239 -6.05 0.20 -9.23
C LYS A 239 -6.50 -1.26 -9.20
N TYR A 240 -7.67 -1.61 -9.76
CA TYR A 240 -8.06 -3.01 -9.98
C TYR A 240 -7.05 -3.75 -10.87
N ALA A 241 -6.56 -3.08 -11.91
CA ALA A 241 -5.56 -3.68 -12.79
C ALA A 241 -4.21 -3.90 -12.08
N VAL A 242 -3.80 -2.99 -11.18
CA VAL A 242 -2.58 -3.18 -10.36
C VAL A 242 -2.72 -4.34 -9.38
N GLU A 243 -3.92 -4.56 -8.82
CA GLU A 243 -4.20 -5.75 -8.00
C GLU A 243 -3.98 -7.03 -8.79
N ALA A 244 -4.63 -7.15 -9.97
CA ALA A 244 -4.48 -8.31 -10.83
C ALA A 244 -3.01 -8.51 -11.25
N PHE A 245 -2.29 -7.44 -11.61
CA PHE A 245 -0.86 -7.49 -11.90
C PHE A 245 -0.05 -8.01 -10.71
N SER A 246 -0.36 -7.53 -9.51
CA SER A 246 0.36 -7.94 -8.28
C SER A 246 0.17 -9.43 -7.99
N ASP A 247 -1.04 -9.96 -8.18
CA ASP A 247 -1.34 -11.37 -7.98
C ASP A 247 -0.61 -12.27 -9.00
N CYS A 248 -0.61 -11.87 -10.29
CA CYS A 248 0.16 -12.57 -11.33
C CYS A 248 1.66 -12.55 -11.01
N LEU A 249 2.20 -11.37 -10.70
CA LEU A 249 3.62 -11.22 -10.38
C LEU A 249 4.00 -12.06 -9.14
N ARG A 250 3.15 -12.12 -8.13
CA ARG A 250 3.36 -12.94 -6.92
C ARG A 250 3.48 -14.42 -7.26
N ALA A 251 2.59 -14.92 -8.09
CA ALA A 251 2.61 -16.32 -8.52
C ALA A 251 3.90 -16.67 -9.27
N GLU A 252 4.33 -15.78 -10.18
CA GLU A 252 5.55 -15.96 -10.97
C GLU A 252 6.83 -15.86 -10.14
N MET A 253 6.87 -14.93 -9.18
CA MET A 253 8.05 -14.63 -8.38
C MET A 253 8.29 -15.63 -7.24
N ARG A 254 7.31 -16.45 -6.89
CA ARG A 254 7.45 -17.47 -5.85
C ARG A 254 8.65 -18.39 -6.08
N ARG A 255 8.91 -18.81 -7.32
CA ARG A 255 10.09 -19.64 -7.68
C ARG A 255 11.43 -18.96 -7.45
N TRP A 256 11.44 -17.61 -7.37
CA TRP A 256 12.65 -16.81 -7.14
C TRP A 256 12.83 -16.43 -5.67
N GLY A 257 11.87 -16.77 -4.81
CA GLY A 257 11.87 -16.36 -3.41
C GLY A 257 11.69 -14.86 -3.22
N VAL A 258 11.01 -14.19 -4.17
CA VAL A 258 10.70 -12.77 -4.11
C VAL A 258 9.26 -12.59 -3.65
N ASP A 259 9.07 -11.82 -2.59
CA ASP A 259 7.74 -11.47 -2.10
C ASP A 259 7.13 -10.36 -2.95
N VAL A 260 5.82 -10.46 -3.21
CA VAL A 260 5.02 -9.38 -3.81
C VAL A 260 3.91 -9.03 -2.85
N VAL A 261 3.96 -7.83 -2.34
CA VAL A 261 3.09 -7.34 -1.26
C VAL A 261 2.25 -6.19 -1.78
N VAL A 262 0.97 -6.21 -1.46
CA VAL A 262 0.04 -5.11 -1.73
C VAL A 262 -0.26 -4.36 -0.43
N VAL A 263 -0.21 -3.04 -0.48
CA VAL A 263 -0.67 -2.17 0.61
C VAL A 263 -1.85 -1.37 0.09
N GLU A 264 -2.96 -1.42 0.80
CA GLU A 264 -4.25 -0.83 0.45
C GLU A 264 -4.64 0.26 1.44
N PRO A 265 -4.23 1.50 1.20
CA PRO A 265 -4.74 2.63 1.97
C PRO A 265 -6.24 2.82 1.74
N GLY A 266 -6.95 3.23 2.79
CA GLY A 266 -8.35 3.64 2.71
C GLY A 266 -8.52 5.07 2.22
N ASP A 267 -9.77 5.47 2.06
CA ASP A 267 -10.13 6.79 1.54
C ASP A 267 -9.77 7.92 2.52
N TYR A 268 -9.78 7.65 3.83
CA TYR A 268 -9.39 8.61 4.87
C TYR A 268 -7.94 9.10 4.77
N THR A 269 -7.08 8.35 4.06
CA THR A 269 -5.67 8.70 3.89
C THR A 269 -5.42 9.55 2.66
N THR A 270 -6.40 9.68 1.77
CA THR A 270 -6.24 10.34 0.47
C THR A 270 -6.38 11.85 0.54
N GLY A 271 -7.03 12.42 1.58
CA GLY A 271 -7.10 13.87 1.75
C GLY A 271 -5.72 14.51 1.79
N LYS A 272 -5.48 15.61 1.09
CA LYS A 272 -4.21 16.39 1.02
C LYS A 272 -2.91 15.62 0.76
N LEU A 273 -2.96 14.29 0.62
CA LEU A 273 -1.76 13.48 0.40
C LEU A 273 -1.30 13.47 -1.05
N TRP A 274 -2.29 13.50 -1.94
CA TRP A 274 -2.09 13.27 -3.37
C TRP A 274 -2.49 14.49 -4.21
N TYR A 275 -3.31 15.39 -3.65
CA TYR A 275 -3.99 16.43 -4.41
C TYR A 275 -3.65 17.83 -3.92
N ASP A 276 -3.43 18.69 -4.89
CA ASP A 276 -3.45 20.13 -4.75
C ASP A 276 -4.84 20.62 -5.19
N ASP A 277 -5.53 21.32 -4.30
CA ASP A 277 -6.88 21.84 -4.53
C ASP A 277 -7.00 22.61 -5.85
N SER A 278 -5.96 23.40 -6.18
CA SER A 278 -5.92 24.19 -7.41
C SER A 278 -5.88 23.31 -8.66
N LYS A 279 -5.12 22.21 -8.61
CA LYS A 279 -5.03 21.27 -9.74
C LYS A 279 -6.33 20.50 -9.94
N MET A 280 -6.99 20.10 -8.85
CA MET A 280 -8.28 19.40 -8.96
C MET A 280 -9.38 20.29 -9.53
N LEU A 281 -9.44 21.55 -9.10
CA LEU A 281 -10.38 22.53 -9.66
C LEU A 281 -10.08 22.83 -11.14
N GLN A 282 -8.81 22.94 -11.52
CA GLN A 282 -8.44 23.10 -12.92
C GLN A 282 -8.83 21.89 -13.76
N GLN A 283 -8.56 20.69 -13.27
CA GLN A 283 -8.94 19.45 -13.92
C GLN A 283 -10.46 19.35 -14.11
N ALA A 284 -11.26 19.78 -13.12
CA ALA A 284 -12.72 19.85 -13.28
C ALA A 284 -13.15 20.84 -14.34
N LYS A 285 -12.53 22.03 -14.41
CA LYS A 285 -12.80 23.01 -15.47
C LYS A 285 -12.46 22.47 -16.86
N ASP A 286 -11.29 21.85 -16.99
CA ASP A 286 -10.85 21.25 -18.26
C ASP A 286 -11.82 20.15 -18.72
N MET A 287 -12.38 19.35 -17.78
CA MET A 287 -13.40 18.34 -18.08
C MET A 287 -14.71 18.99 -18.55
N TRP A 288 -15.17 20.06 -17.88
CA TRP A 288 -16.38 20.78 -18.30
C TRP A 288 -16.24 21.37 -19.70
N GLU A 289 -15.08 21.98 -19.98
CA GLU A 289 -14.80 22.56 -21.31
C GLU A 289 -14.71 21.50 -22.42
N ALA A 290 -14.17 20.33 -22.09
CA ALA A 290 -14.04 19.20 -23.02
C ALA A 290 -15.33 18.39 -23.20
N MET A 291 -16.34 18.60 -22.37
CA MET A 291 -17.60 17.87 -22.42
C MET A 291 -18.41 18.25 -23.65
N PRO A 292 -19.04 17.28 -24.38
CA PRO A 292 -19.94 17.55 -25.46
C PRO A 292 -21.12 18.45 -25.05
N ASP A 293 -21.59 19.30 -25.98
CA ASP A 293 -22.68 20.24 -25.71
C ASP A 293 -23.96 19.55 -25.23
N GLU A 294 -24.28 18.38 -25.78
CA GLU A 294 -25.43 17.57 -25.40
C GLU A 294 -25.33 17.15 -23.91
N ALA A 295 -24.22 16.61 -23.53
CA ALA A 295 -23.98 16.20 -22.12
C ALA A 295 -24.01 17.43 -21.18
N ARG A 296 -23.41 18.59 -21.58
CA ARG A 296 -23.49 19.82 -20.78
C ARG A 296 -24.93 20.30 -20.58
N GLN A 297 -25.80 20.14 -21.59
CA GLN A 297 -27.19 20.51 -21.50
C GLN A 297 -27.98 19.55 -20.59
N ASP A 298 -27.72 18.25 -20.69
CA ASP A 298 -28.43 17.24 -19.91
C ASP A 298 -28.07 17.30 -18.40
N TYR A 299 -26.79 17.46 -18.09
CA TYR A 299 -26.35 17.57 -16.67
C TYR A 299 -26.60 18.99 -16.11
N GLY A 300 -26.33 20.00 -16.85
CA GLY A 300 -26.39 21.42 -16.46
C GLY A 300 -25.22 21.83 -15.54
N GLU A 301 -24.81 23.08 -15.67
CA GLU A 301 -23.66 23.66 -14.94
C GLU A 301 -23.83 23.56 -13.41
N HIS A 302 -25.04 23.81 -12.92
CA HIS A 302 -25.34 23.76 -11.49
C HIS A 302 -25.10 22.35 -10.87
N TYR A 303 -25.54 21.29 -11.56
CA TYR A 303 -25.29 19.91 -11.09
C TYR A 303 -23.83 19.56 -11.14
N PHE A 304 -23.13 19.95 -12.21
CA PHE A 304 -21.68 19.73 -12.33
C PHE A 304 -20.92 20.42 -11.21
N GLU A 305 -21.13 21.73 -10.97
CA GLU A 305 -20.47 22.47 -9.91
C GLU A 305 -20.78 21.92 -8.52
N TYR A 306 -22.04 21.56 -8.26
CA TYR A 306 -22.44 20.93 -7.00
C TYR A 306 -21.69 19.62 -6.77
N THR A 307 -21.63 18.77 -7.79
CA THR A 307 -20.96 17.45 -7.71
C THR A 307 -19.45 17.61 -7.52
N VAL A 308 -18.81 18.50 -8.28
CA VAL A 308 -17.39 18.82 -8.11
C VAL A 308 -17.12 19.31 -6.68
N ARG A 309 -17.88 20.31 -6.21
CA ARG A 309 -17.70 20.84 -4.85
C ARG A 309 -17.87 19.77 -3.78
N ARG A 310 -18.94 18.96 -3.85
CA ARG A 310 -19.21 17.89 -2.91
C ARG A 310 -18.10 16.83 -2.91
N THR A 311 -17.55 16.51 -4.07
CA THR A 311 -16.47 15.53 -4.22
C THR A 311 -15.15 16.05 -3.66
N LEU A 312 -14.85 17.34 -3.87
CA LEU A 312 -13.61 17.96 -3.44
C LEU A 312 -13.63 18.37 -1.95
N GLU A 313 -14.80 18.62 -1.37
CA GLU A 313 -14.92 19.11 0.01
C GLU A 313 -14.19 18.26 1.05
N PRO A 314 -14.27 16.90 1.04
CA PRO A 314 -13.50 16.07 1.98
C PRO A 314 -11.99 16.23 1.84
N TYR A 315 -11.50 16.50 0.63
CA TYR A 315 -10.07 16.67 0.33
C TYR A 315 -9.56 18.06 0.68
N THR A 316 -10.40 19.10 0.58
CA THR A 316 -10.05 20.50 0.86
C THR A 316 -10.18 20.85 2.33
N LYS A 317 -11.20 20.32 3.02
CA LYS A 317 -11.49 20.58 4.44
C LYS A 317 -10.92 19.53 5.39
N GLY A 318 -10.26 18.50 4.86
CA GLY A 318 -9.77 17.37 5.64
C GLY A 318 -8.83 17.82 6.76
N THR A 319 -9.11 17.37 7.98
CA THR A 319 -8.22 17.44 9.14
C THR A 319 -6.95 16.63 8.88
N ASP A 320 -5.87 16.91 9.62
CA ASP A 320 -4.67 16.08 9.57
C ASP A 320 -5.05 14.61 9.85
N THR A 321 -4.98 13.82 8.82
CA THR A 321 -5.36 12.41 8.89
C THR A 321 -4.22 11.62 9.52
N ASP A 322 -4.52 10.74 10.46
CA ASP A 322 -3.53 9.84 11.05
C ASP A 322 -3.01 8.85 9.99
N MET A 323 -1.78 9.07 9.55
CA MET A 323 -1.09 8.24 8.57
C MET A 323 -0.46 6.97 9.18
N ALA A 324 -0.46 6.86 10.51
CA ALA A 324 0.21 5.76 11.19
C ALA A 324 -0.25 4.36 10.73
N PRO A 325 -1.53 4.08 10.42
CA PRO A 325 -1.92 2.76 9.91
C PRO A 325 -1.27 2.41 8.57
N VAL A 326 -1.20 3.37 7.64
CA VAL A 326 -0.60 3.15 6.30
C VAL A 326 0.91 3.00 6.40
N THR A 327 1.55 3.90 7.13
CA THR A 327 3.02 3.91 7.27
C THR A 327 3.53 2.67 7.99
N ARG A 328 2.79 2.17 9.00
CA ARG A 328 3.11 0.88 9.65
C ARG A 328 2.93 -0.30 8.70
N SER A 329 1.85 -0.33 7.93
CA SER A 329 1.63 -1.37 6.93
C SER A 329 2.76 -1.41 5.90
N LEU A 330 3.24 -0.25 5.46
CA LEU A 330 4.37 -0.14 4.55
C LEU A 330 5.68 -0.55 5.22
N GLN A 331 5.90 -0.14 6.47
CA GLN A 331 7.04 -0.60 7.24
C GLN A 331 7.03 -2.12 7.40
N ASP A 332 5.91 -2.71 7.78
CA ASP A 332 5.75 -4.16 7.91
C ASP A 332 5.97 -4.87 6.57
N ALA A 333 5.42 -4.34 5.47
CA ALA A 333 5.61 -4.87 4.13
C ALA A 333 7.10 -4.91 3.72
N VAL A 334 7.90 -3.91 4.14
CA VAL A 334 9.33 -3.85 3.83
C VAL A 334 10.18 -4.61 4.84
N CYS A 335 9.85 -4.55 6.14
CA CYS A 335 10.73 -4.99 7.22
C CYS A 335 10.45 -6.39 7.75
N ARG A 336 9.23 -6.93 7.66
CA ARG A 336 8.96 -8.29 8.16
C ARG A 336 9.71 -9.33 7.38
N THR A 337 10.24 -10.34 8.06
CA THR A 337 10.88 -11.49 7.40
C THR A 337 9.88 -12.26 6.55
N PHE A 338 8.65 -12.40 7.06
CA PHE A 338 7.53 -13.05 6.38
C PHE A 338 6.37 -12.04 6.28
N PRO A 339 6.34 -11.19 5.25
CA PRO A 339 5.30 -10.20 5.10
C PRO A 339 3.97 -10.85 4.74
N LEU A 340 2.87 -10.19 5.09
CA LEU A 340 1.57 -10.55 4.55
C LEU A 340 1.53 -10.23 3.06
N GLN A 341 0.74 -10.99 2.32
CA GLN A 341 0.54 -10.72 0.90
C GLN A 341 -0.22 -9.41 0.66
N ARG A 342 -1.04 -9.01 1.64
CA ARG A 342 -1.91 -7.83 1.60
C ARG A 342 -1.99 -7.17 2.97
N TYR A 343 -1.87 -5.86 2.98
CA TYR A 343 -2.06 -5.01 4.17
C TYR A 343 -3.15 -4.00 3.87
N THR A 344 -4.31 -4.17 4.48
CA THR A 344 -5.47 -3.29 4.31
C THR A 344 -5.50 -2.24 5.41
N ALA A 345 -4.90 -1.10 5.14
CA ALA A 345 -4.78 0.04 6.06
C ALA A 345 -5.99 0.97 5.91
N VAL A 346 -7.12 0.58 6.44
CA VAL A 346 -8.42 1.24 6.29
C VAL A 346 -9.13 1.38 7.62
N THR A 347 -10.15 2.22 7.69
CA THR A 347 -11.04 2.30 8.85
C THR A 347 -11.87 1.02 9.00
N ARG A 348 -12.38 0.78 10.22
CA ARG A 348 -13.28 -0.37 10.47
C ARG A 348 -14.52 -0.36 9.57
N ALA A 349 -15.09 0.83 9.33
CA ALA A 349 -16.27 0.98 8.47
C ALA A 349 -15.94 0.62 7.00
N GLU A 350 -14.83 1.10 6.46
CA GLU A 350 -14.40 0.77 5.10
C GLU A 350 -14.12 -0.72 4.96
N LYS A 351 -13.50 -1.35 5.96
CA LYS A 351 -13.22 -2.79 5.92
C LYS A 351 -14.50 -3.63 5.91
N ILE A 352 -15.49 -3.28 6.75
CA ILE A 352 -16.78 -3.95 6.74
C ILE A 352 -17.46 -3.74 5.38
N ARG A 353 -17.43 -2.51 4.84
CA ARG A 353 -18.00 -2.20 3.53
C ARG A 353 -17.33 -3.02 2.41
N ALA A 354 -16.01 -3.09 2.39
CA ALA A 354 -15.27 -3.89 1.42
C ALA A 354 -15.60 -5.39 1.56
N LEU A 355 -15.69 -5.92 2.78
CA LEU A 355 -16.10 -7.31 3.04
C LEU A 355 -17.50 -7.59 2.49
N VAL A 356 -18.46 -6.71 2.77
CA VAL A 356 -19.83 -6.82 2.28
C VAL A 356 -19.86 -6.79 0.75
N LEU A 357 -19.19 -5.82 0.12
CA LEU A 357 -19.18 -5.67 -1.33
C LEU A 357 -18.49 -6.84 -2.05
N ASN A 358 -17.46 -7.42 -1.47
CA ASN A 358 -16.71 -8.50 -2.09
C ASN A 358 -17.37 -9.89 -1.96
N HIS A 359 -18.20 -10.10 -0.93
CA HIS A 359 -18.74 -11.42 -0.60
C HIS A 359 -20.26 -11.55 -0.71
N LEU A 360 -20.98 -10.44 -0.82
CA LEU A 360 -22.44 -10.46 -0.96
C LEU A 360 -22.87 -10.32 -2.43
N PRO A 361 -24.09 -10.80 -2.77
CA PRO A 361 -24.66 -10.65 -4.09
C PRO A 361 -24.71 -9.20 -4.55
N ARG A 362 -24.58 -8.96 -5.87
CA ARG A 362 -24.59 -7.61 -6.45
C ARG A 362 -25.81 -6.78 -6.10
N SER A 363 -26.97 -7.40 -5.86
CA SER A 363 -28.18 -6.70 -5.39
C SER A 363 -27.96 -5.92 -4.09
N VAL A 364 -26.99 -6.30 -3.28
CA VAL A 364 -26.62 -5.54 -2.08
C VAL A 364 -25.83 -4.27 -2.43
N HIS A 365 -25.10 -4.28 -3.54
CA HIS A 365 -24.43 -3.08 -4.06
C HIS A 365 -25.43 -1.97 -4.38
N ASP A 366 -26.58 -2.32 -5.00
CA ASP A 366 -27.60 -1.36 -5.40
C ASP A 366 -28.22 -0.65 -4.18
N VAL A 367 -28.22 -1.32 -3.01
CA VAL A 367 -28.68 -0.73 -1.74
C VAL A 367 -27.62 0.19 -1.12
N LEU A 368 -26.35 -0.11 -1.30
CA LEU A 368 -25.23 0.66 -0.73
C LEU A 368 -24.84 1.87 -1.60
N TYR A 369 -25.17 1.83 -2.88
CA TYR A 369 -24.97 2.88 -3.87
C TYR A 369 -26.29 3.20 -4.59
N PRO A 370 -27.26 3.81 -3.88
CA PRO A 370 -28.54 4.18 -4.47
C PRO A 370 -28.40 5.28 -5.53
#